data_5093b1fe368a3f36d668550788010af8
#
_entry.id   5093b1fe368a3f36d668550788010af8
#
_cell.length_a   1.000
_cell.length_b   1.000
_cell.length_c   1.000
_cell.angle_alpha   90.00
_cell.angle_beta   90.00
_cell.angle_gamma   90.00
#
_symmetry.space_group_name_H-M   'P 1'
#
loop_
_entity.id
_entity.type
_entity.pdbx_description
1 polymer ?
#
loop_
_entity_poly.entity_id
_entity_poly.type
_entity_poly.pdbx_seq_one_letter_code
_entity_poly.pdbx_strand_id
1 'polypeptide(L)'
;MKILAFETSCDETSCAVIEDGRKILSNVISTQVPIHKKFGGVVPEIASRHHIEDVLPVAIEALEEARAGWEDIDAVAVTQGPGLVGALLVGVAAAKTAAWVLGKPLIAVNHMEGHIFANLLQYSDLEPPFLSLVVSGGHTMLVVVRDYNTFELLGQTRDDAAGEAFDKIARVMGYPYPGGPYIDKLAKAGNPNAIEFPLALRKEHSFDFSFSGLKSAVINYIHAKEMKKVPVSYEDVAASFQKAVVNALLEKTMAALDKTKLKTVALAGGVAANSGLREAMEKNCLKRNVRICSPALGLCTDNGAMIGCRAYYMAQKGDFAPITLNADPRLPFLAERGKV
;
A
#
# COMPACT_ATOMS: atom_id res chain seq x y z
N MET A 1 6.93 -22.72 -10.30
CA MET A 1 6.54 -21.64 -11.24
C MET A 1 7.24 -20.36 -10.83
N LYS A 2 8.09 -19.81 -11.71
CA LYS A 2 8.79 -18.55 -11.49
C LYS A 2 8.09 -17.43 -12.24
N ILE A 3 7.75 -16.35 -11.53
CA ILE A 3 7.07 -15.18 -12.09
C ILE A 3 8.00 -13.97 -11.98
N LEU A 4 8.25 -13.31 -13.11
CA LEU A 4 8.91 -12.00 -13.17
C LEU A 4 7.82 -10.92 -13.04
N ALA A 5 7.88 -10.10 -12.00
CA ALA A 5 6.82 -9.16 -11.66
C ALA A 5 7.33 -7.72 -11.63
N PHE A 6 6.61 -6.82 -12.30
CA PHE A 6 6.89 -5.40 -12.40
C PHE A 6 5.92 -4.58 -11.57
N GLU A 7 6.43 -3.63 -10.80
CA GLU A 7 5.68 -2.61 -10.07
C GLU A 7 6.22 -1.22 -10.43
N THR A 8 5.35 -0.36 -10.95
CA THR A 8 5.69 1.02 -11.33
C THR A 8 4.53 1.98 -11.10
N SER A 9 3.66 1.71 -10.13
CA SER A 9 2.39 2.47 -10.01
C SER A 9 2.56 3.90 -9.51
N CYS A 10 3.67 4.21 -8.81
CA CYS A 10 3.88 5.52 -8.18
C CYS A 10 5.33 6.02 -8.34
N ASP A 11 6.13 5.98 -7.30
CA ASP A 11 7.50 6.50 -7.24
C ASP A 11 8.56 5.43 -6.95
N GLU A 12 8.19 4.16 -6.99
CA GLU A 12 9.11 3.02 -6.97
C GLU A 12 9.08 2.28 -8.31
N THR A 13 10.27 2.09 -8.91
CA THR A 13 10.45 1.12 -9.99
C THR A 13 10.93 -0.17 -9.35
N SER A 14 10.13 -1.23 -9.41
CA SER A 14 10.53 -2.50 -8.82
C SER A 14 10.30 -3.67 -9.76
N CYS A 15 11.21 -4.63 -9.69
CA CYS A 15 11.07 -5.93 -10.34
C CYS A 15 11.48 -7.03 -9.37
N ALA A 16 10.75 -8.15 -9.39
CA ALA A 16 11.01 -9.29 -8.52
C ALA A 16 10.83 -10.61 -9.26
N VAL A 17 11.56 -11.63 -8.82
CA VAL A 17 11.33 -13.02 -9.23
C VAL A 17 10.75 -13.78 -8.05
N ILE A 18 9.55 -14.29 -8.22
CA ILE A 18 8.82 -15.04 -7.17
C ILE A 18 8.65 -16.50 -7.63
N GLU A 19 9.02 -17.43 -6.77
CA GLU A 19 8.83 -18.85 -6.99
C GLU A 19 7.64 -19.36 -6.16
N ASP A 20 6.71 -20.06 -6.83
CA ASP A 20 5.53 -20.70 -6.24
C ASP A 20 4.68 -19.76 -5.34
N GLY A 21 4.66 -18.49 -5.70
CA GLY A 21 3.84 -17.45 -5.07
C GLY A 21 4.29 -16.97 -3.69
N ARG A 22 5.22 -17.66 -3.03
CA ARG A 22 5.60 -17.34 -1.65
C ARG A 22 7.10 -17.17 -1.43
N LYS A 23 7.93 -17.72 -2.30
CA LYS A 23 9.38 -17.63 -2.16
C LYS A 23 9.91 -16.48 -2.99
N ILE A 24 10.46 -15.48 -2.32
CA ILE A 24 11.15 -14.36 -2.96
C ILE A 24 12.53 -14.85 -3.38
N LEU A 25 12.81 -14.91 -4.69
CA LEU A 25 14.14 -15.17 -5.22
C LEU A 25 14.93 -13.87 -5.36
N SER A 26 14.25 -12.79 -5.74
CA SER A 26 14.78 -11.42 -5.77
C SER A 26 13.65 -10.40 -5.60
N ASN A 27 14.00 -9.19 -5.14
CA ASN A 27 13.06 -8.06 -5.07
C ASN A 27 13.85 -6.75 -5.11
N VAL A 28 14.14 -6.27 -6.30
CA VAL A 28 14.92 -5.06 -6.55
C VAL A 28 13.98 -3.86 -6.61
N ILE A 29 14.35 -2.78 -5.91
CA ILE A 29 13.55 -1.55 -5.83
C ILE A 29 14.46 -0.35 -6.07
N SER A 30 14.17 0.42 -7.12
CA SER A 30 14.73 1.76 -7.36
C SER A 30 13.70 2.80 -6.91
N THR A 31 14.00 3.52 -5.81
CA THR A 31 13.07 4.51 -5.25
C THR A 31 13.39 5.92 -5.72
N GLN A 32 12.37 6.66 -6.10
CA GLN A 32 12.45 8.05 -6.52
C GLN A 32 12.20 9.05 -5.37
N VAL A 33 12.01 8.56 -4.13
CA VAL A 33 11.80 9.40 -2.94
C VAL A 33 12.84 10.53 -2.82
N PRO A 34 14.17 10.34 -3.04
CA PRO A 34 15.15 11.42 -2.98
C PRO A 34 14.91 12.56 -3.99
N ILE A 35 14.30 12.23 -5.13
CA ILE A 35 13.95 13.17 -6.19
C ILE A 35 12.70 13.96 -5.80
N HIS A 36 11.63 13.24 -5.45
CA HIS A 36 10.33 13.82 -5.13
C HIS A 36 10.32 14.61 -3.82
N LYS A 37 11.22 14.29 -2.90
CA LYS A 37 11.45 15.06 -1.67
C LYS A 37 11.70 16.55 -1.94
N LYS A 38 12.38 16.89 -3.05
CA LYS A 38 12.66 18.29 -3.44
C LYS A 38 11.40 19.06 -3.83
N PHE A 39 10.34 18.36 -4.23
CA PHE A 39 9.07 18.94 -4.65
C PHE A 39 7.99 18.85 -3.55
N GLY A 40 8.30 18.21 -2.43
CA GLY A 40 7.36 17.98 -1.32
C GLY A 40 6.25 16.99 -1.64
N GLY A 41 6.46 16.08 -2.59
CA GLY A 41 5.54 15.02 -3.00
C GLY A 41 5.80 14.56 -4.43
N VAL A 42 5.16 13.49 -4.83
CA VAL A 42 5.34 12.88 -6.16
C VAL A 42 4.88 13.83 -7.26
N VAL A 43 5.74 13.99 -8.28
CA VAL A 43 5.44 14.72 -9.52
C VAL A 43 5.27 13.69 -10.63
N PRO A 44 4.05 13.44 -11.15
CA PRO A 44 3.76 12.32 -12.06
C PRO A 44 4.62 12.30 -13.33
N GLU A 45 4.87 13.45 -13.93
CA GLU A 45 5.70 13.58 -15.13
C GLU A 45 7.16 13.18 -14.87
N ILE A 46 7.71 13.56 -13.72
CA ILE A 46 9.07 13.21 -13.32
C ILE A 46 9.13 11.71 -13.02
N ALA A 47 8.14 11.17 -12.31
CA ALA A 47 8.07 9.75 -12.01
C ALA A 47 8.08 8.90 -13.28
N SER A 48 7.24 9.25 -14.26
CA SER A 48 7.17 8.51 -15.53
C SER A 48 8.51 8.46 -16.26
N ARG A 49 9.27 9.54 -16.29
CA ARG A 49 10.58 9.60 -16.96
C ARG A 49 11.62 8.73 -16.27
N HIS A 50 11.66 8.73 -14.95
CA HIS A 50 12.59 7.87 -14.20
C HIS A 50 12.25 6.39 -14.35
N HIS A 51 10.97 6.02 -14.39
CA HIS A 51 10.60 4.62 -14.68
C HIS A 51 11.13 4.13 -16.02
N ILE A 52 11.16 4.99 -17.06
CA ILE A 52 11.71 4.61 -18.38
C ILE A 52 13.20 4.28 -18.28
N GLU A 53 13.95 5.04 -17.47
CA GLU A 53 15.38 4.84 -17.28
C GLU A 53 15.68 3.59 -16.45
N ASP A 54 14.84 3.29 -15.44
CA ASP A 54 15.10 2.28 -14.42
C ASP A 54 14.52 0.90 -14.73
N VAL A 55 13.42 0.80 -15.49
CA VAL A 55 12.64 -0.44 -15.59
C VAL A 55 13.43 -1.63 -16.12
N LEU A 56 14.30 -1.43 -17.12
CA LEU A 56 15.12 -2.51 -17.68
C LEU A 56 16.32 -2.85 -16.79
N PRO A 57 17.12 -1.89 -16.30
CA PRO A 57 18.17 -2.15 -15.31
C PRO A 57 17.67 -2.94 -14.09
N VAL A 58 16.55 -2.51 -13.49
CA VAL A 58 15.95 -3.17 -12.33
C VAL A 58 15.49 -4.59 -12.65
N ALA A 59 14.96 -4.84 -13.85
CA ALA A 59 14.56 -6.18 -14.27
C ALA A 59 15.77 -7.11 -14.47
N ILE A 60 16.85 -6.60 -15.05
CA ILE A 60 18.09 -7.37 -15.23
C ILE A 60 18.69 -7.72 -13.86
N GLU A 61 18.81 -6.75 -12.96
CA GLU A 61 19.32 -6.96 -11.61
C GLU A 61 18.47 -7.99 -10.84
N ALA A 62 17.14 -7.92 -10.99
CA ALA A 62 16.24 -8.89 -10.35
C ALA A 62 16.46 -10.32 -10.85
N LEU A 63 16.73 -10.52 -12.14
CA LEU A 63 17.07 -11.84 -12.69
C LEU A 63 18.45 -12.33 -12.21
N GLU A 64 19.45 -11.44 -12.17
CA GLU A 64 20.79 -11.75 -11.68
C GLU A 64 20.77 -12.16 -10.21
N GLU A 65 20.10 -11.40 -9.33
CA GLU A 65 19.93 -11.75 -7.92
C GLU A 65 19.19 -13.09 -7.72
N ALA A 66 18.17 -13.34 -8.55
CA ALA A 66 17.43 -14.59 -8.55
C ALA A 66 18.24 -15.77 -9.11
N ARG A 67 19.40 -15.52 -9.74
CA ARG A 67 20.17 -16.51 -10.51
C ARG A 67 19.29 -17.22 -11.54
N ALA A 68 18.48 -16.46 -12.26
CA ALA A 68 17.57 -16.94 -13.28
C ALA A 68 17.81 -16.22 -14.60
N GLY A 69 17.76 -16.96 -15.71
CA GLY A 69 17.70 -16.38 -17.04
C GLY A 69 16.27 -16.01 -17.43
N TRP A 70 16.12 -15.26 -18.50
CA TRP A 70 14.80 -14.94 -19.07
C TRP A 70 14.02 -16.21 -19.47
N GLU A 71 14.72 -17.26 -19.89
CA GLU A 71 14.18 -18.56 -20.26
C GLU A 71 13.57 -19.33 -19.08
N ASP A 72 14.07 -19.08 -17.86
CA ASP A 72 13.58 -19.72 -16.63
C ASP A 72 12.25 -19.17 -16.14
N ILE A 73 11.77 -18.05 -16.72
CA ILE A 73 10.54 -17.40 -16.33
C ILE A 73 9.34 -18.10 -16.95
N ASP A 74 8.35 -18.45 -16.13
CA ASP A 74 7.13 -19.13 -16.56
C ASP A 74 5.97 -18.17 -16.90
N ALA A 75 5.93 -16.99 -16.27
CA ALA A 75 4.97 -15.96 -16.53
C ALA A 75 5.51 -14.56 -16.19
N VAL A 76 4.96 -13.52 -16.81
CA VAL A 76 5.28 -12.12 -16.51
C VAL A 76 4.06 -11.46 -15.88
N ALA A 77 4.26 -10.75 -14.79
CA ALA A 77 3.22 -10.02 -14.09
C ALA A 77 3.51 -8.51 -14.05
N VAL A 78 2.45 -7.71 -14.00
CA VAL A 78 2.59 -6.27 -13.89
C VAL A 78 1.42 -5.65 -13.17
N THR A 79 1.66 -4.58 -12.45
CA THR A 79 0.61 -3.74 -11.91
C THR A 79 -0.11 -3.02 -13.05
N GLN A 80 -1.40 -3.36 -13.25
CA GLN A 80 -2.26 -2.69 -14.21
C GLN A 80 -2.75 -1.34 -13.69
N GLY A 81 -2.95 -1.25 -12.39
CA GLY A 81 -3.51 -0.11 -11.67
C GLY A 81 -4.07 -0.53 -10.28
N PRO A 82 -4.61 0.45 -9.52
CA PRO A 82 -4.56 1.89 -9.76
C PRO A 82 -3.15 2.47 -9.59
N GLY A 83 -2.95 3.73 -10.09
CA GLY A 83 -1.67 4.43 -9.96
C GLY A 83 -1.54 5.61 -10.93
N LEU A 84 -0.33 6.15 -11.03
CA LEU A 84 -0.02 7.25 -11.95
C LEU A 84 0.02 6.73 -13.39
N VAL A 85 -0.80 7.30 -14.28
CA VAL A 85 -0.99 6.79 -15.65
C VAL A 85 0.33 6.61 -16.41
N GLY A 86 1.20 7.62 -16.39
CA GLY A 86 2.48 7.56 -17.12
C GLY A 86 3.43 6.52 -16.54
N ALA A 87 3.46 6.37 -15.23
CA ALA A 87 4.25 5.38 -14.52
C ALA A 87 3.77 3.95 -14.81
N LEU A 88 2.47 3.71 -14.70
CA LEU A 88 1.84 2.42 -15.05
C LEU A 88 2.11 2.01 -16.51
N LEU A 89 2.02 2.98 -17.46
CA LEU A 89 2.26 2.70 -18.88
C LEU A 89 3.67 2.16 -19.13
N VAL A 90 4.68 2.63 -18.39
CA VAL A 90 6.06 2.14 -18.53
C VAL A 90 6.15 0.67 -18.10
N GLY A 91 5.63 0.34 -16.91
CA GLY A 91 5.63 -1.05 -16.41
C GLY A 91 4.83 -1.98 -17.32
N VAL A 92 3.63 -1.58 -17.74
CA VAL A 92 2.78 -2.36 -18.65
C VAL A 92 3.48 -2.58 -19.98
N ALA A 93 4.14 -1.58 -20.58
CA ALA A 93 4.88 -1.75 -21.82
C ALA A 93 6.07 -2.71 -21.66
N ALA A 94 6.85 -2.57 -20.59
CA ALA A 94 7.97 -3.46 -20.29
C ALA A 94 7.52 -4.91 -20.11
N ALA A 95 6.50 -5.15 -19.29
CA ALA A 95 5.98 -6.48 -19.02
C ALA A 95 5.35 -7.14 -20.27
N LYS A 96 4.61 -6.39 -21.07
CA LYS A 96 4.07 -6.86 -22.36
C LYS A 96 5.19 -7.28 -23.32
N THR A 97 6.23 -6.45 -23.41
CA THR A 97 7.37 -6.75 -24.28
C THR A 97 8.07 -8.03 -23.83
N ALA A 98 8.34 -8.15 -22.53
CA ALA A 98 8.94 -9.37 -21.97
C ALA A 98 8.07 -10.61 -22.22
N ALA A 99 6.78 -10.54 -21.91
CA ALA A 99 5.83 -11.64 -22.12
C ALA A 99 5.78 -12.08 -23.59
N TRP A 100 5.72 -11.11 -24.52
CA TRP A 100 5.67 -11.38 -25.94
C TRP A 100 6.95 -12.00 -26.49
N VAL A 101 8.10 -11.43 -26.15
CA VAL A 101 9.41 -11.94 -26.60
C VAL A 101 9.69 -13.36 -26.06
N LEU A 102 9.30 -13.61 -24.83
CA LEU A 102 9.50 -14.90 -24.18
C LEU A 102 8.42 -15.94 -24.55
N GLY A 103 7.34 -15.54 -25.21
CA GLY A 103 6.19 -16.41 -25.46
C GLY A 103 5.50 -16.90 -24.19
N LYS A 104 5.52 -16.08 -23.12
CA LYS A 104 4.98 -16.43 -21.80
C LYS A 104 3.67 -15.68 -21.51
N PRO A 105 2.79 -16.25 -20.67
CA PRO A 105 1.57 -15.58 -20.27
C PRO A 105 1.83 -14.29 -19.51
N LEU A 106 0.97 -13.28 -19.74
CA LEU A 106 0.95 -11.99 -19.04
C LEU A 106 -0.14 -11.99 -17.96
N ILE A 107 0.16 -11.45 -16.80
CA ILE A 107 -0.78 -11.36 -15.67
C ILE A 107 -0.91 -9.90 -15.24
N ALA A 108 -2.14 -9.38 -15.24
CA ALA A 108 -2.45 -8.02 -14.86
C ALA A 108 -2.93 -7.98 -13.40
N VAL A 109 -2.16 -7.39 -12.52
CA VAL A 109 -2.42 -7.38 -11.08
C VAL A 109 -2.98 -6.03 -10.64
N ASN A 110 -3.99 -6.05 -9.76
CA ASN A 110 -4.42 -4.86 -9.05
C ASN A 110 -3.43 -4.55 -7.93
N HIS A 111 -2.92 -3.33 -7.89
CA HIS A 111 -1.92 -2.86 -6.92
C HIS A 111 -2.34 -3.11 -5.45
N MET A 112 -3.62 -2.85 -5.11
CA MET A 112 -4.12 -3.07 -3.76
C MET A 112 -4.19 -4.55 -3.37
N GLU A 113 -4.48 -5.43 -4.33
CA GLU A 113 -4.39 -6.86 -4.12
C GLU A 113 -2.94 -7.28 -3.84
N GLY A 114 -1.97 -6.67 -4.54
CA GLY A 114 -0.55 -6.85 -4.25
C GLY A 114 -0.21 -6.56 -2.79
N HIS A 115 -0.59 -5.39 -2.28
CA HIS A 115 -0.36 -5.05 -0.88
C HIS A 115 -0.95 -6.06 0.12
N ILE A 116 -2.15 -6.57 -0.13
CA ILE A 116 -2.75 -7.62 0.71
C ILE A 116 -1.87 -8.87 0.71
N PHE A 117 -1.41 -9.28 -0.49
CA PHE A 117 -0.62 -10.48 -0.70
C PHE A 117 0.83 -10.39 -0.22
N ALA A 118 1.35 -9.21 0.04
CA ALA A 118 2.66 -9.02 0.70
C ALA A 118 2.74 -9.77 2.04
N ASN A 119 1.61 -9.93 2.74
CA ASN A 119 1.55 -10.71 3.97
C ASN A 119 1.85 -12.20 3.77
N LEU A 120 1.46 -12.78 2.62
CA LEU A 120 1.68 -14.20 2.31
C LEU A 120 3.15 -14.51 2.04
N LEU A 121 3.95 -13.51 1.65
CA LEU A 121 5.40 -13.65 1.47
C LEU A 121 6.13 -13.82 2.81
N GLN A 122 5.62 -13.23 3.87
CA GLN A 122 6.22 -13.31 5.20
C GLN A 122 5.64 -14.43 6.06
N TYR A 123 4.33 -14.64 6.00
CA TYR A 123 3.61 -15.61 6.80
C TYR A 123 3.22 -16.80 5.91
N SER A 124 4.10 -17.81 5.83
CA SER A 124 3.91 -18.98 4.96
C SER A 124 2.67 -19.81 5.33
N ASP A 125 2.20 -19.68 6.57
CA ASP A 125 1.01 -20.33 7.11
C ASP A 125 -0.26 -19.46 7.07
N LEU A 126 -0.17 -18.24 6.49
CA LEU A 126 -1.35 -17.39 6.32
C LEU A 126 -2.19 -17.90 5.15
N GLU A 127 -3.43 -18.25 5.45
CA GLU A 127 -4.42 -18.72 4.48
C GLU A 127 -5.75 -17.96 4.66
N PRO A 128 -6.51 -17.73 3.59
CA PRO A 128 -7.87 -17.24 3.69
C PRO A 128 -8.78 -18.23 4.45
N PRO A 129 -9.87 -17.77 5.14
CA PRO A 129 -10.28 -16.37 5.15
C PRO A 129 -9.61 -15.53 6.24
N PHE A 130 -9.31 -14.26 5.92
CA PHE A 130 -8.82 -13.27 6.87
C PHE A 130 -9.33 -11.85 6.54
N LEU A 131 -9.30 -10.95 7.54
CA LEU A 131 -9.56 -9.53 7.33
C LEU A 131 -8.26 -8.83 6.95
N SER A 132 -8.27 -7.92 5.98
CA SER A 132 -7.14 -7.05 5.67
C SER A 132 -7.51 -5.58 5.87
N LEU A 133 -6.68 -4.86 6.63
CA LEU A 133 -6.69 -3.40 6.70
C LEU A 133 -5.59 -2.90 5.76
N VAL A 134 -5.99 -2.36 4.62
CA VAL A 134 -5.10 -1.77 3.63
C VAL A 134 -5.03 -0.28 3.86
N VAL A 135 -3.83 0.25 4.17
CA VAL A 135 -3.61 1.67 4.45
C VAL A 135 -2.33 2.14 3.76
N SER A 136 -2.48 2.93 2.70
CA SER A 136 -1.37 3.46 1.90
C SER A 136 -1.46 4.97 1.73
N GLY A 137 -0.60 5.55 0.91
CA GLY A 137 -0.64 6.97 0.53
C GLY A 137 -1.95 7.36 -0.15
N GLY A 138 -2.47 6.51 -1.04
CA GLY A 138 -3.67 6.80 -1.83
C GLY A 138 -4.93 6.05 -1.40
N HIS A 139 -4.82 5.02 -0.54
CA HIS A 139 -5.95 4.14 -0.23
C HIS A 139 -6.07 3.83 1.26
N THR A 140 -7.31 3.71 1.73
CA THR A 140 -7.64 3.18 3.07
C THR A 140 -8.90 2.36 2.94
N MET A 141 -8.81 1.05 3.20
CA MET A 141 -9.94 0.13 3.04
C MET A 141 -9.87 -1.07 3.98
N LEU A 142 -11.04 -1.64 4.27
CA LEU A 142 -11.22 -2.92 4.96
C LEU A 142 -11.75 -3.95 3.98
N VAL A 143 -11.03 -5.05 3.85
CA VAL A 143 -11.29 -6.11 2.88
C VAL A 143 -11.33 -7.46 3.60
N VAL A 144 -12.33 -8.26 3.34
CA VAL A 144 -12.30 -9.69 3.68
C VAL A 144 -11.74 -10.46 2.49
N VAL A 145 -10.65 -11.14 2.70
CA VAL A 145 -10.10 -12.12 1.75
C VAL A 145 -10.81 -13.45 2.02
N ARG A 146 -11.76 -13.84 1.17
CA ARG A 146 -12.57 -15.08 1.33
C ARG A 146 -11.80 -16.31 0.89
N ASP A 147 -11.14 -16.18 -0.25
CA ASP A 147 -10.14 -17.11 -0.79
C ASP A 147 -9.07 -16.31 -1.56
N TYR A 148 -8.08 -16.99 -2.14
CA TYR A 148 -6.97 -16.31 -2.84
C TYR A 148 -7.40 -15.45 -4.04
N ASN A 149 -8.65 -15.56 -4.50
CA ASN A 149 -9.15 -14.82 -5.66
C ASN A 149 -10.52 -14.17 -5.42
N THR A 150 -11.05 -14.25 -4.21
CA THR A 150 -12.37 -13.70 -3.85
C THR A 150 -12.25 -12.73 -2.69
N PHE A 151 -12.63 -11.50 -2.93
CA PHE A 151 -12.55 -10.40 -1.98
C PHE A 151 -13.93 -9.80 -1.72
N GLU A 152 -14.13 -9.30 -0.52
CA GLU A 152 -15.31 -8.54 -0.12
C GLU A 152 -14.86 -7.21 0.48
N LEU A 153 -15.18 -6.10 -0.18
CA LEU A 153 -14.90 -4.76 0.34
C LEU A 153 -15.96 -4.42 1.39
N LEU A 154 -15.55 -4.26 2.65
CA LEU A 154 -16.45 -3.86 3.74
C LEU A 154 -16.63 -2.37 3.81
N GLY A 155 -15.57 -1.60 3.58
CA GLY A 155 -15.56 -0.14 3.59
C GLY A 155 -14.25 0.42 3.11
N GLN A 156 -14.28 1.70 2.72
CA GLN A 156 -13.11 2.42 2.22
C GLN A 156 -13.20 3.89 2.61
N THR A 157 -12.12 4.65 2.41
CA THR A 157 -12.18 6.10 2.63
C THR A 157 -13.10 6.77 1.62
N ARG A 158 -13.87 7.75 2.10
CA ARG A 158 -14.75 8.59 1.27
C ARG A 158 -14.06 9.85 0.76
N ASP A 159 -12.88 10.13 1.27
CA ASP A 159 -12.11 11.34 0.96
C ASP A 159 -10.59 11.05 1.01
N ASP A 160 -9.79 11.84 1.71
CA ASP A 160 -8.35 11.61 1.83
C ASP A 160 -8.05 10.19 2.39
N ALA A 161 -7.01 9.55 1.86
CA ALA A 161 -6.44 8.37 2.49
C ALA A 161 -5.67 8.75 3.77
N ALA A 162 -5.49 7.79 4.68
CA ALA A 162 -4.75 8.04 5.92
C ALA A 162 -3.30 8.47 5.64
N GLY A 163 -2.60 7.82 4.70
CA GLY A 163 -1.23 8.18 4.33
C GLY A 163 -1.13 9.58 3.73
N GLU A 164 -2.07 9.95 2.86
CA GLU A 164 -2.17 11.31 2.33
C GLU A 164 -2.36 12.36 3.43
N ALA A 165 -3.16 12.04 4.46
CA ALA A 165 -3.33 12.92 5.61
C ALA A 165 -2.00 13.08 6.39
N PHE A 166 -1.23 12.00 6.60
CA PHE A 166 0.11 12.07 7.20
C PHE A 166 1.05 12.97 6.39
N ASP A 167 1.11 12.81 5.08
CA ASP A 167 1.99 13.58 4.21
C ASP A 167 1.62 15.07 4.20
N LYS A 168 0.33 15.38 4.13
CA LYS A 168 -0.17 16.77 4.15
C LYS A 168 0.11 17.47 5.48
N ILE A 169 -0.08 16.78 6.62
CA ILE A 169 0.21 17.36 7.94
C ILE A 169 1.72 17.55 8.13
N ALA A 170 2.55 16.57 7.76
CA ALA A 170 3.99 16.70 7.81
C ALA A 170 4.48 17.91 7.00
N ARG A 171 3.93 18.11 5.79
CA ARG A 171 4.25 19.27 4.95
C ARG A 171 3.91 20.60 5.61
N VAL A 172 2.74 20.72 6.25
CA VAL A 172 2.33 21.93 6.99
C VAL A 172 3.27 22.21 8.16
N MET A 173 3.80 21.16 8.79
CA MET A 173 4.79 21.27 9.86
C MET A 173 6.22 21.49 9.35
N GLY A 174 6.43 21.65 8.03
CA GLY A 174 7.74 21.91 7.41
C GLY A 174 8.61 20.66 7.19
N TYR A 175 8.03 19.45 7.31
CA TYR A 175 8.76 18.20 7.05
C TYR A 175 8.63 17.77 5.59
N PRO A 176 9.67 17.09 5.05
CA PRO A 176 9.67 16.65 3.67
C PRO A 176 8.85 15.38 3.45
N TYR A 177 8.60 15.07 2.18
CA TYR A 177 8.02 13.80 1.71
C TYR A 177 9.04 12.64 1.82
N PRO A 178 8.60 11.40 2.19
CA PRO A 178 7.27 11.06 2.71
C PRO A 178 7.09 11.51 4.17
N GLY A 179 5.90 12.04 4.50
CA GLY A 179 5.63 12.65 5.80
C GLY A 179 5.37 11.65 6.93
N GLY A 180 4.84 10.47 6.61
CA GLY A 180 4.47 9.46 7.61
C GLY A 180 5.57 9.12 8.62
N PRO A 181 6.81 8.81 8.20
CA PRO A 181 7.92 8.52 9.12
C PRO A 181 8.29 9.68 10.04
N TYR A 182 8.17 10.92 9.58
CA TYR A 182 8.44 12.11 10.42
C TYR A 182 7.38 12.29 11.50
N ILE A 183 6.10 12.14 11.14
CA ILE A 183 5.00 12.21 12.12
C ILE A 183 5.14 11.08 13.14
N ASP A 184 5.44 9.85 12.73
CA ASP A 184 5.63 8.71 13.64
C ASP A 184 6.79 8.95 14.62
N LYS A 185 7.90 9.53 14.12
CA LYS A 185 9.04 9.89 14.97
C LYS A 185 8.71 10.98 15.99
N LEU A 186 8.04 12.06 15.56
CA LEU A 186 7.63 13.16 16.44
C LEU A 186 6.62 12.69 17.49
N ALA A 187 5.66 11.86 17.08
CA ALA A 187 4.61 11.37 17.96
C ALA A 187 5.16 10.59 19.16
N LYS A 188 6.32 9.96 19.05
CA LYS A 188 6.99 9.25 20.16
C LYS A 188 7.47 10.18 21.28
N ALA A 189 7.74 11.45 20.95
CA ALA A 189 8.21 12.45 21.93
C ALA A 189 7.07 13.32 22.48
N GLY A 190 5.88 13.30 21.84
CA GLY A 190 4.75 14.14 22.18
C GLY A 190 3.73 13.47 23.11
N ASN A 191 2.83 14.29 23.65
CA ASN A 191 1.69 13.83 24.44
C ASN A 191 0.48 13.57 23.53
N PRO A 192 0.03 12.31 23.36
CA PRO A 192 -1.13 12.00 22.49
C PRO A 192 -2.47 12.48 23.03
N ASN A 193 -2.51 13.05 24.23
CA ASN A 193 -3.72 13.62 24.86
C ASN A 193 -3.68 15.15 24.96
N ALA A 194 -2.66 15.81 24.38
CA ALA A 194 -2.52 17.25 24.47
C ALA A 194 -3.62 18.00 23.67
N ILE A 195 -4.09 17.41 22.55
CA ILE A 195 -5.08 18.02 21.68
C ILE A 195 -6.12 16.96 21.32
N GLU A 196 -7.40 17.28 21.53
CA GLU A 196 -8.49 16.42 21.10
C GLU A 196 -8.93 16.80 19.67
N PHE A 197 -8.54 15.98 18.70
CA PHE A 197 -8.95 16.13 17.30
C PHE A 197 -10.23 15.33 17.01
N PRO A 198 -11.10 15.82 16.13
CA PRO A 198 -12.37 15.16 15.81
C PRO A 198 -12.12 13.86 15.02
N LEU A 199 -12.97 12.85 15.28
CA LEU A 199 -13.04 11.62 14.51
C LEU A 199 -14.32 11.63 13.66
N ALA A 200 -14.16 11.55 12.34
CA ALA A 200 -15.28 11.46 11.41
C ALA A 200 -15.95 10.08 11.45
N LEU A 201 -17.21 10.00 11.02
CA LEU A 201 -17.97 8.76 10.81
C LEU A 201 -18.07 7.82 12.03
N ARG A 202 -17.77 8.31 13.23
CA ARG A 202 -17.79 7.49 14.46
C ARG A 202 -19.19 6.96 14.81
N LYS A 203 -20.22 7.75 14.50
CA LYS A 203 -21.62 7.40 14.79
C LYS A 203 -22.32 6.63 13.67
N GLU A 204 -21.66 6.47 12.52
CA GLU A 204 -22.20 5.71 11.39
C GLU A 204 -21.92 4.23 11.53
N HIS A 205 -22.93 3.39 11.23
CA HIS A 205 -22.78 1.93 11.20
C HIS A 205 -22.06 1.40 9.94
N SER A 206 -21.33 2.27 9.22
CA SER A 206 -20.49 1.88 8.07
C SER A 206 -19.07 1.56 8.51
N PHE A 207 -18.34 0.81 7.67
CA PHE A 207 -16.91 0.56 7.83
C PHE A 207 -16.06 1.57 7.04
N ASP A 208 -16.69 2.61 6.49
CA ASP A 208 -15.98 3.65 5.76
C ASP A 208 -15.14 4.54 6.68
N PHE A 209 -14.15 5.16 6.08
CA PHE A 209 -13.24 6.10 6.71
C PHE A 209 -13.40 7.50 6.13
N SER A 210 -12.92 8.51 6.85
CA SER A 210 -12.79 9.89 6.38
C SER A 210 -11.69 10.58 7.19
N PHE A 211 -10.76 11.24 6.52
CA PHE A 211 -9.62 11.92 7.13
C PHE A 211 -9.52 13.40 6.76
N SER A 212 -10.30 13.90 5.78
CA SER A 212 -10.26 15.31 5.37
C SER A 212 -10.66 16.27 6.48
N GLY A 213 -11.67 15.93 7.28
CA GLY A 213 -12.08 16.71 8.44
C GLY A 213 -11.00 16.76 9.53
N LEU A 214 -10.35 15.62 9.81
CA LEU A 214 -9.24 15.54 10.75
C LEU A 214 -8.04 16.40 10.28
N LYS A 215 -7.64 16.24 9.00
CA LYS A 215 -6.59 17.06 8.39
C LYS A 215 -6.87 18.55 8.55
N SER A 216 -8.08 19.00 8.20
CA SER A 216 -8.48 20.40 8.30
C SER A 216 -8.43 20.91 9.75
N ALA A 217 -8.86 20.10 10.72
CA ALA A 217 -8.81 20.46 12.14
C ALA A 217 -7.36 20.67 12.61
N VAL A 218 -6.42 19.82 12.22
CA VAL A 218 -5.00 19.95 12.58
C VAL A 218 -4.39 21.20 11.94
N ILE A 219 -4.63 21.45 10.66
CA ILE A 219 -4.14 22.66 9.96
C ILE A 219 -4.68 23.92 10.62
N ASN A 220 -5.98 23.97 10.88
CA ASN A 220 -6.60 25.12 11.55
C ASN A 220 -6.05 25.35 12.96
N TYR A 221 -5.76 24.27 13.71
CA TYR A 221 -5.14 24.37 15.03
C TYR A 221 -3.76 25.04 14.95
N ILE A 222 -2.90 24.57 14.04
CA ILE A 222 -1.56 25.13 13.84
C ILE A 222 -1.65 26.62 13.46
N HIS A 223 -2.42 26.95 12.43
CA HIS A 223 -2.60 28.34 11.99
C HIS A 223 -3.19 29.25 13.08
N ALA A 224 -4.14 28.77 13.86
CA ALA A 224 -4.73 29.57 14.94
C ALA A 224 -3.71 29.89 16.05
N LYS A 225 -2.77 28.99 16.31
CA LYS A 225 -1.67 29.23 17.26
C LYS A 225 -0.65 30.19 16.68
N GLU A 226 -0.26 30.04 15.43
CA GLU A 226 0.67 30.92 14.74
C GLU A 226 0.15 32.38 14.67
N MET A 227 -1.12 32.56 14.29
CA MET A 227 -1.77 33.89 14.28
C MET A 227 -1.77 34.55 15.66
N LYS A 228 -1.92 33.78 16.73
CA LYS A 228 -1.87 34.27 18.11
C LYS A 228 -0.45 34.40 18.65
N LYS A 229 0.57 34.06 17.84
CA LYS A 229 1.98 34.01 18.24
C LYS A 229 2.24 33.13 19.48
N VAL A 230 1.45 32.05 19.63
CA VAL A 230 1.60 31.06 20.70
C VAL A 230 2.45 29.91 20.15
N PRO A 231 3.49 29.48 20.85
CA PRO A 231 4.32 28.36 20.40
C PRO A 231 3.49 27.10 20.17
N VAL A 232 3.80 26.37 19.08
CA VAL A 232 3.20 25.09 18.76
C VAL A 232 4.21 23.97 19.09
N SER A 233 3.83 23.02 19.95
CA SER A 233 4.56 21.78 20.10
C SER A 233 4.18 20.86 18.93
N TYR A 234 5.07 20.70 17.97
CA TYR A 234 4.84 19.79 16.82
C TYR A 234 4.85 18.34 17.25
N GLU A 235 5.55 18.00 18.34
CA GLU A 235 5.53 16.67 18.95
C GLU A 235 4.12 16.32 19.44
N ASP A 236 3.47 17.26 20.16
CA ASP A 236 2.12 17.06 20.70
C ASP A 236 1.07 17.02 19.59
N VAL A 237 1.23 17.86 18.56
CA VAL A 237 0.36 17.84 17.36
C VAL A 237 0.48 16.50 16.66
N ALA A 238 1.71 16.02 16.40
CA ALA A 238 1.95 14.75 15.74
C ALA A 238 1.40 13.57 16.55
N ALA A 239 1.63 13.56 17.88
CA ALA A 239 1.14 12.50 18.77
C ALA A 239 -0.40 12.46 18.82
N SER A 240 -1.04 13.63 18.97
CA SER A 240 -2.49 13.72 19.00
C SER A 240 -3.16 13.40 17.66
N PHE A 241 -2.55 13.84 16.54
CA PHE A 241 -2.99 13.51 15.19
C PHE A 241 -2.86 12.02 14.90
N GLN A 242 -1.68 11.43 15.15
CA GLN A 242 -1.44 10.00 14.95
C GLN A 242 -2.42 9.16 15.78
N LYS A 243 -2.64 9.52 17.05
CA LYS A 243 -3.64 8.86 17.89
C LYS A 243 -5.04 8.91 17.28
N ALA A 244 -5.46 10.06 16.72
CA ALA A 244 -6.76 10.18 16.09
C ALA A 244 -6.88 9.26 14.86
N VAL A 245 -5.87 9.25 13.97
CA VAL A 245 -5.84 8.33 12.80
C VAL A 245 -5.88 6.88 13.25
N VAL A 246 -5.01 6.50 14.18
CA VAL A 246 -4.91 5.13 14.71
C VAL A 246 -6.24 4.68 15.32
N ASN A 247 -6.88 5.54 16.11
CA ASN A 247 -8.18 5.22 16.71
C ASN A 247 -9.27 5.00 15.66
N ALA A 248 -9.33 5.84 14.60
CA ALA A 248 -10.30 5.66 13.52
C ALA A 248 -10.11 4.32 12.81
N LEU A 249 -8.86 3.96 12.47
CA LEU A 249 -8.52 2.69 11.82
C LEU A 249 -8.84 1.49 12.73
N LEU A 250 -8.45 1.59 13.99
CA LEU A 250 -8.64 0.53 14.99
C LEU A 250 -10.13 0.26 15.27
N GLU A 251 -10.94 1.31 15.55
CA GLU A 251 -12.36 1.17 15.86
C GLU A 251 -13.10 0.42 14.74
N LYS A 252 -12.89 0.81 13.48
CA LYS A 252 -13.55 0.18 12.33
C LYS A 252 -13.04 -1.25 12.07
N THR A 253 -11.74 -1.49 12.26
CA THR A 253 -11.17 -2.85 12.10
C THR A 253 -11.69 -3.80 13.16
N MET A 254 -11.77 -3.36 14.42
CA MET A 254 -12.32 -4.19 15.51
C MET A 254 -13.81 -4.47 15.30
N ALA A 255 -14.58 -3.48 14.85
CA ALA A 255 -15.99 -3.68 14.52
C ALA A 255 -16.18 -4.66 13.33
N ALA A 256 -15.29 -4.61 12.34
CA ALA A 256 -15.30 -5.55 11.21
C ALA A 256 -14.98 -6.98 11.67
N LEU A 257 -14.00 -7.18 12.57
CA LEU A 257 -13.71 -8.47 13.18
C LEU A 257 -14.91 -9.00 14.00
N ASP A 258 -15.58 -8.12 14.76
CA ASP A 258 -16.76 -8.48 15.53
C ASP A 258 -17.93 -8.90 14.62
N LYS A 259 -18.11 -8.26 13.45
CA LYS A 259 -19.13 -8.61 12.45
C LYS A 259 -18.81 -9.92 11.71
N THR A 260 -17.57 -10.05 11.22
CA THR A 260 -17.16 -11.17 10.35
C THR A 260 -16.80 -12.44 11.14
N LYS A 261 -16.52 -12.32 12.43
CA LYS A 261 -16.04 -13.39 13.32
C LYS A 261 -14.71 -14.00 12.90
N LEU A 262 -13.97 -13.31 12.01
CA LEU A 262 -12.64 -13.74 11.60
C LEU A 262 -11.65 -13.68 12.76
N LYS A 263 -10.67 -14.59 12.75
CA LYS A 263 -9.65 -14.74 13.80
C LYS A 263 -8.28 -14.29 13.37
N THR A 264 -8.16 -13.77 12.16
CA THR A 264 -6.90 -13.25 11.61
C THR A 264 -7.15 -11.90 10.94
N VAL A 265 -6.28 -10.93 11.23
CA VAL A 265 -6.23 -9.64 10.54
C VAL A 265 -4.83 -9.40 10.01
N ALA A 266 -4.73 -8.93 8.76
CA ALA A 266 -3.48 -8.55 8.11
C ALA A 266 -3.45 -7.04 7.88
N LEU A 267 -2.34 -6.40 8.25
CA LEU A 267 -2.05 -5.01 7.88
C LEU A 267 -1.37 -4.98 6.51
N ALA A 268 -1.70 -4.01 5.68
CA ALA A 268 -1.16 -3.89 4.34
C ALA A 268 -0.99 -2.41 3.94
N GLY A 269 -0.05 -2.14 3.01
CA GLY A 269 0.26 -0.80 2.54
C GLY A 269 1.27 -0.04 3.40
N GLY A 270 1.79 1.09 2.89
CA GLY A 270 2.89 1.83 3.52
C GLY A 270 2.62 2.31 4.94
N VAL A 271 1.39 2.70 5.27
CA VAL A 271 1.02 3.13 6.63
C VAL A 271 0.99 1.95 7.62
N ALA A 272 0.94 0.70 7.15
CA ALA A 272 1.15 -0.48 8.01
C ALA A 272 2.53 -0.49 8.69
N ALA A 273 3.48 0.32 8.23
CA ALA A 273 4.78 0.53 8.89
C ALA A 273 4.71 1.46 10.12
N ASN A 274 3.62 2.23 10.30
CA ASN A 274 3.47 3.17 11.42
C ASN A 274 3.49 2.43 12.75
N SER A 275 4.39 2.85 13.66
CA SER A 275 4.61 2.15 14.93
C SER A 275 3.41 2.23 15.86
N GLY A 276 2.73 3.38 15.91
CA GLY A 276 1.55 3.55 16.74
C GLY A 276 0.36 2.69 16.29
N LEU A 277 0.19 2.53 14.96
CA LEU A 277 -0.84 1.65 14.41
C LEU A 277 -0.55 0.18 14.75
N ARG A 278 0.70 -0.28 14.57
CA ARG A 278 1.10 -1.66 14.90
C ARG A 278 0.86 -1.98 16.36
N GLU A 279 1.37 -1.12 17.26
CA GLU A 279 1.21 -1.31 18.71
C GLU A 279 -0.27 -1.36 19.13
N ALA A 280 -1.08 -0.44 18.63
CA ALA A 280 -2.51 -0.41 18.93
C ALA A 280 -3.25 -1.66 18.42
N MET A 281 -2.93 -2.10 17.20
CA MET A 281 -3.52 -3.30 16.60
C MET A 281 -3.10 -4.57 17.36
N GLU A 282 -1.80 -4.75 17.66
CA GLU A 282 -1.28 -5.89 18.42
C GLU A 282 -1.95 -6.01 19.78
N LYS A 283 -1.98 -4.89 20.54
CA LYS A 283 -2.61 -4.84 21.86
C LYS A 283 -4.10 -5.22 21.84
N ASN A 284 -4.85 -4.77 20.82
CA ASN A 284 -6.29 -5.02 20.74
C ASN A 284 -6.62 -6.40 20.17
N CYS A 285 -5.80 -6.91 19.24
CA CYS A 285 -5.92 -8.26 18.72
C CYS A 285 -5.59 -9.30 19.81
N LEU A 286 -4.56 -9.09 20.59
CA LEU A 286 -4.19 -9.95 21.73
C LEU A 286 -5.36 -10.10 22.73
N LYS A 287 -6.01 -8.98 23.10
CA LYS A 287 -7.16 -9.00 24.01
C LYS A 287 -8.37 -9.78 23.47
N ARG A 288 -8.48 -9.93 22.15
CA ARG A 288 -9.60 -10.61 21.46
C ARG A 288 -9.25 -12.01 21.00
N ASN A 289 -8.03 -12.49 21.28
CA ASN A 289 -7.51 -13.75 20.75
C ASN A 289 -7.63 -13.80 19.20
N VAL A 290 -7.22 -12.70 18.54
CA VAL A 290 -7.15 -12.54 17.09
C VAL A 290 -5.68 -12.51 16.70
N ARG A 291 -5.31 -13.30 15.69
CA ARG A 291 -3.99 -13.26 15.08
C ARG A 291 -3.82 -11.99 14.28
N ILE A 292 -2.69 -11.31 14.44
CA ILE A 292 -2.29 -10.17 13.59
C ILE A 292 -1.10 -10.56 12.72
N CYS A 293 -1.17 -10.22 11.44
CA CYS A 293 -0.07 -10.30 10.47
C CYS A 293 0.30 -8.88 10.07
N SER A 294 1.56 -8.52 10.27
CA SER A 294 2.11 -7.20 9.90
C SER A 294 3.38 -7.42 9.11
N PRO A 295 3.44 -7.09 7.80
CA PRO A 295 4.60 -7.40 6.99
C PRO A 295 5.85 -6.65 7.48
N ALA A 296 7.03 -7.18 7.13
CA ALA A 296 8.30 -6.47 7.32
C ALA A 296 8.27 -5.13 6.59
N LEU A 297 9.03 -4.14 7.08
CA LEU A 297 9.00 -2.78 6.54
C LEU A 297 9.24 -2.73 5.02
N GLY A 298 10.17 -3.54 4.50
CA GLY A 298 10.46 -3.62 3.07
C GLY A 298 9.35 -4.24 2.21
N LEU A 299 8.34 -4.88 2.84
CA LEU A 299 7.16 -5.43 2.15
C LEU A 299 5.91 -4.56 2.35
N CYS A 300 6.00 -3.49 3.14
CA CYS A 300 4.90 -2.55 3.33
C CYS A 300 4.77 -1.56 2.17
N THR A 301 5.92 -1.14 1.58
CA THR A 301 5.98 -0.20 0.47
C THR A 301 5.81 -0.91 -0.87
N ASP A 302 5.68 -0.14 -1.95
CA ASP A 302 5.50 -0.66 -3.30
C ASP A 302 6.70 -1.49 -3.72
N ASN A 303 6.46 -2.71 -4.20
CA ASN A 303 7.51 -3.65 -4.58
C ASN A 303 7.00 -4.73 -5.54
N GLY A 304 7.91 -5.29 -6.36
CA GLY A 304 7.58 -6.31 -7.33
C GLY A 304 7.16 -7.64 -6.70
N ALA A 305 7.69 -7.96 -5.50
CA ALA A 305 7.41 -9.25 -4.86
C ALA A 305 5.93 -9.40 -4.49
N MET A 306 5.27 -8.34 -4.02
CA MET A 306 3.83 -8.35 -3.70
C MET A 306 2.98 -8.62 -4.96
N ILE A 307 3.41 -8.10 -6.10
CA ILE A 307 2.74 -8.29 -7.40
C ILE A 307 2.93 -9.73 -7.88
N GLY A 308 4.16 -10.27 -7.81
CA GLY A 308 4.47 -11.66 -8.17
C GLY A 308 3.74 -12.67 -7.28
N CYS A 309 3.63 -12.41 -5.98
CA CYS A 309 2.85 -13.23 -5.06
C CYS A 309 1.37 -13.29 -5.50
N ARG A 310 0.74 -12.14 -5.74
CA ARG A 310 -0.66 -12.10 -6.19
C ARG A 310 -0.84 -12.78 -7.55
N ALA A 311 0.06 -12.53 -8.48
CA ALA A 311 0.03 -13.10 -9.83
C ALA A 311 0.05 -14.62 -9.84
N TYR A 312 0.78 -15.25 -8.92
CA TYR A 312 0.81 -16.71 -8.81
C TYR A 312 -0.59 -17.31 -8.60
N TYR A 313 -1.36 -16.76 -7.66
CA TYR A 313 -2.71 -17.26 -7.38
C TYR A 313 -3.71 -16.96 -8.51
N MET A 314 -3.47 -15.90 -9.30
CA MET A 314 -4.21 -15.64 -10.53
C MET A 314 -3.88 -16.66 -11.61
N ALA A 315 -2.59 -16.95 -11.80
CA ALA A 315 -2.12 -17.96 -12.77
C ALA A 315 -2.70 -19.35 -12.48
N GLN A 316 -2.82 -19.74 -11.19
CA GLN A 316 -3.43 -21.00 -10.80
C GLN A 316 -4.90 -21.14 -11.23
N LYS A 317 -5.60 -20.02 -11.44
CA LYS A 317 -6.96 -19.99 -12.01
C LYS A 317 -6.99 -19.79 -13.54
N GLY A 318 -5.84 -19.63 -14.19
CA GLY A 318 -5.78 -19.30 -15.61
C GLY A 318 -6.21 -17.87 -15.93
N ASP A 319 -6.14 -16.96 -14.95
CA ASP A 319 -6.48 -15.54 -15.12
C ASP A 319 -5.30 -14.80 -15.77
N PHE A 320 -5.23 -14.86 -17.09
CA PHE A 320 -4.20 -14.24 -17.91
C PHE A 320 -4.74 -13.06 -18.70
N ALA A 321 -3.93 -12.03 -18.83
CA ALA A 321 -4.26 -10.84 -19.56
C ALA A 321 -3.90 -10.98 -21.06
N PRO A 322 -4.68 -10.39 -21.98
CA PRO A 322 -4.32 -10.33 -23.38
C PRO A 322 -3.12 -9.39 -23.60
N ILE A 323 -2.39 -9.59 -24.68
CA ILE A 323 -1.27 -8.71 -25.06
C ILE A 323 -1.71 -7.26 -25.36
N THR A 324 -3.00 -7.06 -25.58
CA THR A 324 -3.64 -5.74 -25.76
C THR A 324 -3.85 -5.01 -24.42
N LEU A 325 -3.48 -5.61 -23.27
CA LEU A 325 -3.56 -4.99 -21.96
C LEU A 325 -3.12 -3.52 -21.98
N ASN A 326 -3.87 -2.66 -21.30
CA ASN A 326 -3.50 -1.26 -21.07
C ASN A 326 -3.54 -0.93 -19.58
N ALA A 327 -2.81 0.12 -19.19
CA ALA A 327 -2.86 0.65 -17.85
C ALA A 327 -4.24 1.25 -17.53
N ASP A 328 -4.69 1.05 -16.29
CA ASP A 328 -5.90 1.70 -15.78
C ASP A 328 -5.59 2.45 -14.47
N PRO A 329 -5.37 3.77 -14.53
CA PRO A 329 -4.99 4.56 -13.36
C PRO A 329 -6.07 4.61 -12.27
N ARG A 330 -7.32 4.26 -12.61
CA ARG A 330 -8.47 4.24 -11.70
C ARG A 330 -9.07 2.85 -11.56
N LEU A 331 -8.29 1.79 -11.80
CA LEU A 331 -8.74 0.41 -11.67
C LEU A 331 -9.40 0.19 -10.30
N PRO A 332 -10.70 -0.11 -10.23
CA PRO A 332 -11.36 -0.33 -8.95
C PRO A 332 -10.86 -1.64 -8.31
N PHE A 333 -10.86 -1.68 -6.98
CA PHE A 333 -10.42 -2.88 -6.24
C PHE A 333 -11.24 -4.13 -6.58
N LEU A 334 -12.56 -3.99 -6.77
CA LEU A 334 -13.47 -5.06 -7.20
C LEU A 334 -13.89 -4.86 -8.66
N ALA A 335 -12.94 -4.77 -9.59
CA ALA A 335 -13.27 -4.78 -11.00
C ALA A 335 -13.82 -6.15 -11.40
N GLU A 336 -14.96 -6.18 -12.12
CA GLU A 336 -15.40 -7.40 -12.79
C GLU A 336 -14.36 -7.76 -13.86
N ARG A 337 -13.52 -8.75 -13.58
CA ARG A 337 -12.56 -9.28 -14.56
C ARG A 337 -13.33 -10.11 -15.58
N GLY A 338 -13.34 -9.67 -16.81
CA GLY A 338 -13.90 -10.46 -17.92
C GLY A 338 -14.96 -9.80 -18.79
N LYS A 339 -15.17 -8.48 -18.68
CA LYS A 339 -15.98 -7.73 -19.64
C LYS A 339 -15.11 -6.67 -20.35
N VAL A 340 -14.30 -7.12 -21.29
CA VAL A 340 -13.73 -6.28 -22.36
C VAL A 340 -13.93 -7.01 -23.66
#